data_35cba3544836c853975d15076b30cb23
#
_entry.id   35cba3544836c853975d15076b30cb23
#
_cell.length_a   1.000
_cell.length_b   1.000
_cell.length_c   1.000
_cell.angle_alpha   90.00
_cell.angle_beta   90.00
_cell.angle_gamma   90.00
#
_symmetry.space_group_name_H-M   'P 1'
#
loop_
_entity.id
_entity.type
_entity.pdbx_description
1 polymer ?
#
loop_
_entity_poly.entity_id
_entity_poly.type
_entity_poly.pdbx_seq_one_letter_code
_entity_poly.pdbx_strand_id
1 'polypeptide(L)'
;MMTRSSDDPMSRSISLRTAGITSLPAVFFCDIILRVLGGRTNEQWIAQYGSSHRHPVNRLCHTLGIPTILLSVPLFIASIFFHRVWLYALTLFLIGWVFQFIGHAFEGEPPEFFRDWRFLFVGVRWWWAKIHGKA
;
A
#
# COMPACT_ATOMS: atom_id res chain seq x y z
N MET A 1 -39.82 30.68 -14.62
CA MET A 1 -38.46 31.15 -14.93
C MET A 1 -37.57 30.65 -13.79
N MET A 2 -37.01 29.44 -13.95
CA MET A 2 -36.21 28.75 -12.89
C MET A 2 -34.72 29.04 -13.14
N THR A 3 -34.10 29.79 -12.26
CA THR A 3 -32.64 30.03 -12.27
C THR A 3 -31.92 28.81 -11.66
N ARG A 4 -31.16 28.17 -12.47
CA ARG A 4 -30.35 27.02 -12.13
C ARG A 4 -29.16 27.52 -11.29
N SER A 5 -29.10 27.11 -10.03
CA SER A 5 -27.98 27.36 -9.12
C SER A 5 -26.72 26.68 -9.63
N SER A 6 -25.64 27.45 -9.74
CA SER A 6 -24.33 27.06 -10.30
C SER A 6 -23.37 26.51 -9.23
N ASP A 7 -23.87 25.83 -8.20
CA ASP A 7 -23.05 25.28 -7.11
C ASP A 7 -22.85 23.76 -7.28
N ASP A 8 -22.15 23.36 -8.36
CA ASP A 8 -21.69 22.00 -8.54
C ASP A 8 -20.30 21.86 -7.87
N PRO A 9 -20.18 21.06 -6.80
CA PRO A 9 -18.89 20.86 -6.10
C PRO A 9 -17.81 20.24 -6.98
N MET A 10 -18.19 19.65 -8.12
CA MET A 10 -17.25 19.05 -9.07
C MET A 10 -16.50 20.09 -9.90
N SER A 11 -17.07 21.29 -10.10
CA SER A 11 -16.44 22.38 -10.84
C SER A 11 -15.34 23.11 -10.03
N ARG A 12 -15.44 23.11 -8.69
CA ARG A 12 -14.41 23.71 -7.81
C ARG A 12 -13.14 22.88 -7.70
N SER A 13 -13.20 21.57 -7.88
CA SER A 13 -12.02 20.71 -7.80
C SER A 13 -11.08 20.85 -9.00
N ILE A 14 -11.60 21.33 -10.14
CA ILE A 14 -10.80 21.52 -11.36
C ILE A 14 -10.06 22.85 -11.35
N SER A 15 -10.60 23.88 -10.70
CA SER A 15 -10.00 25.24 -10.68
C SER A 15 -8.77 25.37 -9.76
N LEU A 16 -8.59 24.49 -8.75
CA LEU A 16 -7.42 24.54 -7.85
C LEU A 16 -6.18 23.82 -8.39
N ARG A 17 -6.29 23.15 -9.55
CA ARG A 17 -5.17 22.43 -10.18
C ARG A 17 -4.28 23.27 -11.10
N THR A 18 -4.66 24.53 -11.40
CA THR A 18 -3.95 25.35 -12.38
C THR A 18 -3.00 26.40 -11.80
N ALA A 19 -2.87 26.49 -10.48
CA ALA A 19 -1.97 27.45 -9.84
C ALA A 19 -0.71 26.73 -9.29
N GLY A 20 0.32 26.64 -10.12
CA GLY A 20 1.71 26.65 -9.68
C GLY A 20 2.33 25.32 -9.30
N ILE A 21 2.53 24.38 -10.21
CA ILE A 21 3.59 23.36 -10.08
C ILE A 21 4.34 23.26 -11.41
N THR A 22 5.37 24.07 -11.56
CA THR A 22 6.38 24.01 -12.61
C THR A 22 7.50 23.06 -12.22
N SER A 23 7.20 21.74 -12.16
CA SER A 23 8.23 20.72 -12.29
C SER A 23 7.69 19.56 -13.12
N LEU A 24 7.89 19.67 -14.42
CA LEU A 24 7.52 18.64 -15.42
C LEU A 24 7.84 17.19 -15.01
N PRO A 25 8.99 16.86 -14.38
CA PRO A 25 9.28 15.49 -14.00
C PRO A 25 8.40 14.96 -12.84
N ALA A 26 8.00 15.81 -11.90
CA ALA A 26 7.18 15.37 -10.75
C ALA A 26 5.73 15.11 -11.17
N VAL A 27 5.16 15.90 -12.10
CA VAL A 27 3.82 15.69 -12.65
C VAL A 27 3.78 14.43 -13.50
N PHE A 28 4.81 14.20 -14.32
CA PHE A 28 4.93 13.00 -15.14
C PHE A 28 5.08 11.72 -14.31
N PHE A 29 5.87 11.79 -13.26
CA PHE A 29 6.05 10.68 -12.30
C PHE A 29 4.76 10.39 -11.52
N CYS A 30 4.03 11.43 -11.12
CA CYS A 30 2.75 11.30 -10.44
C CYS A 30 1.68 10.70 -11.38
N ASP A 31 1.64 11.09 -12.65
CA ASP A 31 0.72 10.53 -13.65
C ASP A 31 1.04 9.06 -13.98
N ILE A 32 2.31 8.69 -14.05
CA ILE A 32 2.71 7.30 -14.25
C ILE A 32 2.29 6.46 -13.03
N ILE A 33 2.55 6.95 -11.81
CA ILE A 33 2.13 6.25 -10.58
C ILE A 33 0.60 6.12 -10.52
N LEU A 34 -0.15 7.17 -10.85
CA LEU A 34 -1.61 7.15 -10.88
C LEU A 34 -2.15 6.17 -11.94
N ARG A 35 -1.51 6.10 -13.11
CA ARG A 35 -1.87 5.12 -14.15
C ARG A 35 -1.54 3.70 -13.74
N VAL A 36 -0.38 3.46 -13.14
CA VAL A 36 0.02 2.15 -12.59
C VAL A 36 -0.90 1.73 -11.45
N LEU A 37 -1.39 2.68 -10.64
CA LEU A 37 -2.34 2.44 -9.55
C LEU A 37 -3.81 2.43 -10.01
N GLY A 38 -4.09 2.42 -11.32
CA GLY A 38 -5.45 2.30 -11.85
C GLY A 38 -6.35 3.51 -11.56
N GLY A 39 -5.77 4.72 -11.49
CA GLY A 39 -6.51 5.98 -11.30
C GLY A 39 -7.02 6.24 -9.87
N ARG A 40 -6.72 5.33 -8.91
CA ARG A 40 -7.10 5.51 -7.49
C ARG A 40 -6.03 6.30 -6.75
N THR A 41 -6.47 7.12 -5.78
CA THR A 41 -5.56 7.82 -4.89
C THR A 41 -4.92 6.85 -3.88
N ASN A 42 -3.77 7.22 -3.32
CA ASN A 42 -3.12 6.42 -2.28
C ASN A 42 -4.02 6.17 -1.07
N GLU A 43 -4.80 7.17 -0.68
CA GLU A 43 -5.77 7.10 0.42
C GLU A 43 -6.88 6.09 0.14
N GLN A 44 -7.40 6.05 -1.09
CA GLN A 44 -8.42 5.08 -1.50
C GLN A 44 -7.87 3.65 -1.46
N TRP A 45 -6.63 3.44 -1.85
CA TRP A 45 -5.98 2.12 -1.75
C TRP A 45 -5.78 1.69 -0.31
N ILE A 46 -5.29 2.60 0.56
CA ILE A 46 -5.08 2.34 1.99
C ILE A 46 -6.43 2.05 2.68
N ALA A 47 -7.46 2.83 2.38
CA ALA A 47 -8.80 2.63 2.94
C ALA A 47 -9.41 1.29 2.52
N GLN A 48 -9.28 0.91 1.24
CA GLN A 48 -9.73 -0.39 0.75
C GLN A 48 -8.99 -1.53 1.45
N TYR A 49 -7.67 -1.45 1.55
CA TYR A 49 -6.87 -2.45 2.25
C TYR A 49 -7.27 -2.57 3.72
N GLY A 50 -7.47 -1.45 4.42
CA GLY A 50 -7.93 -1.43 5.80
C GLY A 50 -9.33 -2.01 5.98
N SER A 51 -10.22 -1.86 5.00
CA SER A 51 -11.58 -2.39 5.04
C SER A 51 -11.65 -3.92 4.87
N SER A 52 -10.66 -4.52 4.21
CA SER A 52 -10.51 -5.97 4.06
C SER A 52 -9.72 -6.62 5.22
N HIS A 53 -9.18 -5.84 6.15
CA HIS A 53 -8.43 -6.30 7.31
C HIS A 53 -9.12 -5.87 8.61
N ARG A 54 -10.26 -6.50 8.94
CA ARG A 54 -11.10 -6.13 10.09
C ARG A 54 -10.72 -6.89 11.34
N HIS A 55 -10.33 -8.17 11.22
CA HIS A 55 -10.01 -9.01 12.35
C HIS A 55 -8.74 -8.52 13.06
N PRO A 56 -8.75 -8.35 14.39
CA PRO A 56 -7.61 -7.81 15.13
C PRO A 56 -6.36 -8.67 15.01
N VAL A 57 -6.51 -10.01 14.95
CA VAL A 57 -5.40 -10.95 14.73
C VAL A 57 -4.77 -10.72 13.35
N ASN A 58 -5.57 -10.54 12.30
CA ASN A 58 -5.07 -10.25 10.96
C ASN A 58 -4.27 -8.94 10.94
N ARG A 59 -4.81 -7.88 11.57
CA ARG A 59 -4.10 -6.60 11.70
C ARG A 59 -2.78 -6.72 12.46
N LEU A 60 -2.72 -7.55 13.50
CA LEU A 60 -1.49 -7.81 14.25
C LEU A 60 -0.48 -8.59 13.40
N CYS A 61 -0.93 -9.67 12.75
CA CYS A 61 -0.10 -10.48 11.86
C CYS A 61 0.53 -9.64 10.75
N HIS A 62 -0.24 -8.73 10.13
CA HIS A 62 0.27 -7.81 9.11
C HIS A 62 1.23 -6.78 9.69
N THR A 63 0.99 -6.30 10.92
CA THR A 63 1.89 -5.35 11.59
C THR A 63 3.26 -5.95 11.86
N LEU A 64 3.35 -7.25 12.13
CA LEU A 64 4.62 -7.97 12.36
C LEU A 64 5.18 -8.55 11.06
N GLY A 65 4.34 -9.12 10.22
CA GLY A 65 4.75 -9.83 9.00
C GLY A 65 5.32 -8.92 7.93
N ILE A 66 4.70 -7.75 7.70
CA ILE A 66 5.17 -6.80 6.67
C ILE A 66 6.61 -6.33 6.95
N PRO A 67 6.96 -5.80 8.13
CA PRO A 67 8.33 -5.38 8.39
C PRO A 67 9.32 -6.55 8.37
N THR A 68 8.91 -7.76 8.76
CA THR A 68 9.74 -8.95 8.71
C THR A 68 10.10 -9.32 7.26
N ILE A 69 9.11 -9.27 6.34
CA ILE A 69 9.35 -9.45 4.91
C ILE A 69 10.25 -8.33 4.36
N LEU A 70 9.97 -7.06 4.71
CA LEU A 70 10.77 -5.94 4.24
C LEU A 70 12.23 -6.03 4.70
N LEU A 71 12.48 -6.49 5.93
CA LEU A 71 13.82 -6.69 6.46
C LEU A 71 14.58 -7.81 5.74
N SER A 72 13.87 -8.82 5.23
CA SER A 72 14.50 -9.89 4.45
C SER A 72 15.11 -9.41 3.13
N VAL A 73 14.54 -8.36 2.52
CA VAL A 73 14.99 -7.86 1.21
C VAL A 73 16.45 -7.36 1.22
N PRO A 74 16.87 -6.43 2.11
CA PRO A 74 18.28 -6.02 2.17
C PRO A 74 19.22 -7.18 2.54
N LEU A 75 18.76 -8.16 3.33
CA LEU A 75 19.55 -9.34 3.64
C LEU A 75 19.72 -10.26 2.42
N PHE A 76 18.72 -10.39 1.56
CA PHE A 76 18.89 -11.07 0.28
C PHE A 76 19.91 -10.35 -0.61
N ILE A 77 19.90 -9.03 -0.66
CA ILE A 77 20.89 -8.25 -1.39
C ILE A 77 22.29 -8.47 -0.78
N ALA A 78 22.42 -8.41 0.55
CA ALA A 78 23.68 -8.64 1.25
C ALA A 78 24.22 -10.06 1.05
N SER A 79 23.36 -11.04 0.80
CA SER A 79 23.77 -12.43 0.56
C SER A 79 24.59 -12.62 -0.73
N ILE A 80 24.54 -11.65 -1.65
CA ILE A 80 25.40 -11.63 -2.85
C ILE A 80 26.87 -11.54 -2.44
N PHE A 81 27.16 -10.80 -1.36
CA PHE A 81 28.53 -10.59 -0.85
C PHE A 81 28.88 -11.56 0.29
N PHE A 82 27.87 -11.95 1.09
CA PHE A 82 28.02 -12.77 2.30
C PHE A 82 27.16 -14.01 2.20
N HIS A 83 27.69 -15.07 1.63
CA HIS A 83 26.93 -16.27 1.27
C HIS A 83 26.04 -16.84 2.40
N ARG A 84 26.48 -16.85 3.66
CA ARG A 84 25.67 -17.39 4.77
C ARG A 84 24.45 -16.57 5.15
N VAL A 85 24.38 -15.30 4.72
CA VAL A 85 23.28 -14.38 5.05
C VAL A 85 21.97 -14.77 4.38
N TRP A 86 22.01 -15.51 3.26
CA TRP A 86 20.80 -15.94 2.56
C TRP A 86 19.86 -16.80 3.42
N LEU A 87 20.42 -17.61 4.34
CA LEU A 87 19.61 -18.42 5.27
C LEU A 87 18.78 -17.55 6.20
N TYR A 88 19.37 -16.49 6.75
CA TYR A 88 18.65 -15.53 7.60
C TYR A 88 17.60 -14.76 6.80
N ALA A 89 17.94 -14.34 5.59
CA ALA A 89 17.01 -13.67 4.68
C ALA A 89 15.80 -14.55 4.37
N LEU A 90 16.04 -15.80 3.99
CA LEU A 90 15.00 -16.78 3.69
C LEU A 90 14.13 -17.07 4.91
N THR A 91 14.73 -17.26 6.09
CA THR A 91 13.99 -17.52 7.33
C THR A 91 13.07 -16.37 7.67
N LEU A 92 13.54 -15.11 7.62
CA LEU A 92 12.70 -13.93 7.87
C LEU A 92 11.59 -13.80 6.82
N PHE A 93 11.91 -14.04 5.56
CA PHE A 93 10.93 -14.02 4.48
C PHE A 93 9.80 -15.02 4.72
N LEU A 94 10.13 -16.27 5.04
CA LEU A 94 9.15 -17.31 5.30
C LEU A 94 8.32 -17.01 6.55
N ILE A 95 8.95 -16.58 7.65
CA ILE A 95 8.25 -16.18 8.88
C ILE A 95 7.26 -15.04 8.60
N GLY A 96 7.69 -14.02 7.86
CA GLY A 96 6.83 -12.91 7.49
C GLY A 96 5.60 -13.35 6.70
N TRP A 97 5.78 -14.27 5.72
CA TRP A 97 4.66 -14.85 4.97
C TRP A 97 3.75 -15.74 5.81
N VAL A 98 4.30 -16.52 6.73
CA VAL A 98 3.49 -17.32 7.68
C VAL A 98 2.57 -16.40 8.49
N PHE A 99 3.07 -15.27 9.00
CA PHE A 99 2.21 -14.29 9.66
C PHE A 99 1.10 -13.76 8.74
N GLN A 100 1.40 -13.44 7.47
CA GLN A 100 0.40 -12.98 6.52
C GLN A 100 -0.71 -14.02 6.32
N PHE A 101 -0.35 -15.27 6.06
CA PHE A 101 -1.34 -16.33 5.82
C PHE A 101 -2.15 -16.68 7.08
N ILE A 102 -1.54 -16.70 8.25
CA ILE A 102 -2.25 -16.87 9.52
C ILE A 102 -3.29 -15.75 9.70
N GLY A 103 -2.88 -14.49 9.47
CA GLY A 103 -3.80 -13.36 9.56
C GLY A 103 -5.02 -13.52 8.64
N HIS A 104 -4.80 -13.89 7.38
CA HIS A 104 -5.88 -14.11 6.43
C HIS A 104 -6.76 -15.32 6.76
N ALA A 105 -6.19 -16.36 7.37
CA ALA A 105 -6.97 -17.50 7.85
C ALA A 105 -7.98 -17.09 8.95
N PHE A 106 -7.60 -16.16 9.83
CA PHE A 106 -8.52 -15.61 10.84
C PHE A 106 -9.54 -14.61 10.25
N GLU A 107 -9.22 -13.96 9.15
CA GLU A 107 -10.17 -13.08 8.44
C GLU A 107 -11.22 -13.88 7.68
N GLY A 108 -10.91 -15.10 7.25
CA GLY A 108 -11.76 -15.92 6.39
C GLY A 108 -11.77 -15.49 4.92
N GLU A 109 -10.91 -14.56 4.54
CA GLU A 109 -10.78 -14.02 3.19
C GLU A 109 -9.36 -14.26 2.65
N PRO A 110 -9.24 -14.61 1.36
CA PRO A 110 -7.92 -14.80 0.74
C PRO A 110 -7.17 -13.47 0.66
N PRO A 111 -5.83 -13.50 0.64
CA PRO A 111 -5.03 -12.31 0.44
C PRO A 111 -5.40 -11.51 -0.82
N GLU A 112 -5.59 -10.21 -0.68
CA GLU A 112 -5.96 -9.31 -1.78
C GLU A 112 -4.98 -9.35 -2.96
N PHE A 113 -3.70 -9.62 -2.73
CA PHE A 113 -2.69 -9.70 -3.79
C PHE A 113 -2.91 -10.87 -4.77
N PHE A 114 -3.72 -11.88 -4.42
CA PHE A 114 -4.15 -12.91 -5.38
C PHE A 114 -5.10 -12.35 -6.45
N ARG A 115 -5.82 -11.28 -6.14
CA ARG A 115 -6.70 -10.58 -7.08
C ARG A 115 -5.95 -9.51 -7.86
N ASP A 116 -5.05 -8.79 -7.18
CA ASP A 116 -4.24 -7.72 -7.77
C ASP A 116 -2.89 -7.60 -7.03
N TRP A 117 -1.80 -7.94 -7.71
CA TRP A 117 -0.44 -7.91 -7.17
C TRP A 117 -0.03 -6.55 -6.57
N ARG A 118 -0.69 -5.45 -6.99
CA ARG A 118 -0.44 -4.09 -6.46
C ARG A 118 -0.71 -4.00 -4.97
N PHE A 119 -1.57 -4.87 -4.43
CA PHE A 119 -1.85 -4.92 -3.00
C PHE A 119 -0.64 -5.30 -2.13
N LEU A 120 0.40 -5.91 -2.69
CA LEU A 120 1.66 -6.10 -1.97
C LEU A 120 2.28 -4.75 -1.56
N PHE A 121 2.29 -3.79 -2.47
CA PHE A 121 2.80 -2.44 -2.20
C PHE A 121 1.83 -1.61 -1.35
N VAL A 122 0.53 -1.80 -1.55
CA VAL A 122 -0.50 -1.16 -0.73
C VAL A 122 -0.38 -1.61 0.72
N GLY A 123 -0.11 -2.89 0.97
CA GLY A 123 0.14 -3.42 2.32
C GLY A 123 1.28 -2.70 3.04
N VAL A 124 2.40 -2.46 2.36
CA VAL A 124 3.54 -1.70 2.91
C VAL A 124 3.13 -0.26 3.25
N ARG A 125 2.39 0.40 2.37
CA ARG A 125 1.91 1.78 2.59
C ARG A 125 0.90 1.86 3.74
N TRP A 126 0.00 0.89 3.82
CA TRP A 126 -0.95 0.79 4.92
C TRP A 126 -0.23 0.59 6.26
N TRP A 127 0.74 -0.33 6.31
CA TRP A 127 1.57 -0.56 7.48
C TRP A 127 2.30 0.73 7.90
N TRP A 128 2.90 1.43 6.94
CA TRP A 128 3.57 2.71 7.19
C TRP A 128 2.61 3.76 7.74
N ALA A 129 1.42 3.90 7.13
CA ALA A 129 0.39 4.81 7.61
C ALA A 129 -0.07 4.46 9.04
N LYS A 130 -0.23 3.15 9.33
CA LYS A 130 -0.65 2.66 10.63
C LYS A 130 0.35 3.01 11.74
N ILE A 131 1.65 2.80 11.54
CA ILE A 131 2.67 3.13 12.56
C ILE A 131 2.79 4.62 12.80
N HIS A 132 2.35 5.48 11.83
CA HIS A 132 2.30 6.93 11.97
C HIS A 132 0.92 7.45 12.41
N GLY A 133 0.01 6.57 12.82
CA GLY A 133 -1.34 6.95 13.29
C GLY A 133 -2.27 7.52 12.22
N LYS A 134 -2.05 7.17 10.94
CA LYS A 134 -2.82 7.66 9.78
C LYS A 134 -3.72 6.59 9.14
N ALA A 135 -3.80 5.36 9.71
CA ALA A 135 -4.62 4.26 9.21
C ALA A 135 -5.23 3.43 10.35
#